data_3f26d4b9910bbdbc1c3ab97668fbffd2
#
_entry.id   3f26d4b9910bbdbc1c3ab97668fbffd2
#
_cell.length_a   1.000
_cell.length_b   1.000
_cell.length_c   1.000
_cell.angle_alpha   90.00
_cell.angle_beta   90.00
_cell.angle_gamma   90.00
#
_symmetry.space_group_name_H-M   'P 1'
#
loop_
_entity.id
_entity.type
_entity.pdbx_description
1 polymer ?
#
loop_
_entity_poly.entity_id
_entity_poly.type
_entity_poly.pdbx_seq_one_letter_code
_entity_poly.pdbx_strand_id
1 'polypeptide(L)'
;MLPSLTEKTLMDLNMSTQITIDLPDDAFSALRSRPEDFVKEMRLAAAVKWLELGLVSQSKAAELAGVSRESFIQALTRLRVSPFQETPEELSEAVNRG
;
A
#
# COMPACT_ATOMS: atom_id res chain seq x y z
N MET A 1 3.78 -28.34 9.06
CA MET A 1 4.62 -27.84 7.97
C MET A 1 4.02 -28.08 6.60
N LEU A 2 3.80 -29.32 6.26
CA LEU A 2 3.28 -29.62 4.95
C LEU A 2 1.89 -29.04 4.67
N PRO A 3 0.96 -29.03 5.62
CA PRO A 3 -0.33 -28.37 5.39
C PRO A 3 -0.16 -26.91 5.02
N SER A 4 0.74 -26.22 5.70
CA SER A 4 1.03 -24.82 5.37
C SER A 4 1.58 -24.68 3.97
N LEU A 5 2.45 -25.60 3.60
CA LEU A 5 3.03 -25.58 2.25
C LEU A 5 1.96 -25.82 1.20
N THR A 6 1.04 -26.74 1.48
CA THR A 6 -0.05 -27.04 0.57
C THR A 6 -0.96 -25.82 0.41
N GLU A 7 -1.31 -25.18 1.51
CA GLU A 7 -2.12 -23.97 1.48
C GLU A 7 -1.41 -22.89 0.70
N LYS A 8 -0.12 -22.74 0.91
CA LYS A 8 0.67 -21.76 0.20
C LYS A 8 0.66 -22.02 -1.30
N THR A 9 0.74 -23.29 -1.69
CA THR A 9 0.68 -23.64 -3.09
C THR A 9 -0.67 -23.25 -3.69
N LEU A 10 -1.75 -23.50 -2.97
CA LEU A 10 -3.08 -23.10 -3.43
C LEU A 10 -3.19 -21.60 -3.54
N MET A 11 -2.59 -20.86 -2.60
CA MET A 11 -2.60 -19.41 -2.65
C MET A 11 -1.72 -18.88 -3.77
N ASP A 12 -0.68 -19.61 -4.12
CA ASP A 12 0.16 -19.23 -5.25
C ASP A 12 -0.62 -19.26 -6.56
N LEU A 13 -1.65 -20.09 -6.64
CA LEU A 13 -2.53 -20.09 -7.79
C LEU A 13 -3.27 -18.76 -7.93
N ASN A 14 -3.37 -18.00 -6.86
CA ASN A 14 -3.93 -16.66 -6.88
C ASN A 14 -2.86 -15.62 -7.14
N MET A 15 -1.68 -16.06 -7.54
CA MET A 15 -0.58 -15.19 -7.95
C MET A 15 -0.08 -14.27 -6.86
N SER A 16 -0.06 -14.78 -5.62
CA SER A 16 0.54 -14.02 -4.53
C SER A 16 2.03 -14.34 -4.43
N THR A 17 2.80 -13.35 -4.03
CA THR A 17 4.24 -13.45 -3.87
C THR A 17 4.60 -13.01 -2.47
N GLN A 18 5.42 -13.79 -1.80
CA GLN A 18 5.88 -13.46 -0.47
C GLN A 18 7.25 -12.80 -0.55
N ILE A 19 7.40 -11.69 0.17
CA ILE A 19 8.66 -10.94 0.20
C ILE A 19 9.11 -10.80 1.64
N THR A 20 10.41 -11.02 1.87
CA THR A 20 11.00 -10.85 3.19
C THR A 20 11.92 -9.63 3.18
N ILE A 21 11.76 -8.78 4.18
CA ILE A 21 12.57 -7.56 4.31
C ILE A 21 13.20 -7.53 5.68
N ASP A 22 14.49 -7.24 5.73
CA ASP A 22 15.21 -7.06 6.99
C ASP A 22 15.22 -5.58 7.34
N LEU A 23 14.80 -5.26 8.55
CA LEU A 23 14.77 -3.90 9.06
C LEU A 23 15.62 -3.79 10.33
N PRO A 24 16.21 -2.62 10.60
CA PRO A 24 16.90 -2.40 11.85
C PRO A 24 15.94 -2.58 13.03
N ASP A 25 16.43 -3.13 14.12
CA ASP A 25 15.60 -3.39 15.30
C ASP A 25 14.95 -2.12 15.83
N ASP A 26 15.62 -0.98 15.72
CA ASP A 26 15.10 0.28 16.24
C ASP A 26 14.06 0.93 15.33
N ALA A 27 13.80 0.38 14.15
CA ALA A 27 12.78 0.91 13.27
C ALA A 27 11.41 0.87 13.93
N PHE A 28 11.13 -0.21 14.67
CA PHE A 28 9.83 -0.38 15.33
C PHE A 28 9.67 0.61 16.48
N SER A 29 10.73 0.87 17.22
CA SER A 29 10.71 1.86 18.29
C SER A 29 10.50 3.26 17.73
N ALA A 30 11.17 3.57 16.64
CA ALA A 30 11.07 4.90 16.02
C ALA A 30 9.63 5.19 15.59
N LEU A 31 8.92 4.20 15.08
CA LEU A 31 7.54 4.36 14.64
C LEU A 31 6.53 3.97 15.70
N ARG A 32 7.02 3.55 16.89
CA ARG A 32 6.17 3.10 18.01
C ARG A 32 5.16 2.05 17.55
N SER A 33 5.64 1.09 16.78
CA SER A 33 4.79 0.10 16.15
C SER A 33 5.31 -1.30 16.44
N ARG A 34 4.39 -2.26 16.53
CA ARG A 34 4.77 -3.67 16.64
C ARG A 34 5.06 -4.18 15.24
N PRO A 35 5.88 -5.25 15.10
CA PRO A 35 6.23 -5.76 13.78
C PRO A 35 5.02 -6.03 12.89
N GLU A 36 3.97 -6.64 13.41
CA GLU A 36 2.79 -6.96 12.62
C GLU A 36 2.02 -5.72 12.19
N ASP A 37 2.00 -4.70 13.03
CA ASP A 37 1.37 -3.42 12.69
C ASP A 37 2.24 -2.62 11.75
N PHE A 38 3.56 -2.74 11.90
CA PHE A 38 4.51 -2.08 11.03
C PHE A 38 4.33 -2.52 9.58
N VAL A 39 4.17 -3.83 9.36
CA VAL A 39 3.98 -4.36 8.01
C VAL A 39 2.73 -3.76 7.36
N LYS A 40 1.64 -3.69 8.12
CA LYS A 40 0.40 -3.10 7.62
C LYS A 40 0.59 -1.63 7.27
N GLU A 41 1.23 -0.89 8.15
CA GLU A 41 1.47 0.53 7.93
C GLU A 41 2.40 0.77 6.74
N MET A 42 3.41 -0.06 6.58
CA MET A 42 4.33 0.06 5.47
C MET A 42 3.64 -0.19 4.14
N ARG A 43 2.81 -1.24 4.09
CA ARG A 43 2.05 -1.53 2.88
C ARG A 43 1.11 -0.40 2.53
N LEU A 44 0.44 0.14 3.53
CA LEU A 44 -0.48 1.26 3.34
C LEU A 44 0.25 2.50 2.85
N ALA A 45 1.35 2.85 3.51
CA ALA A 45 2.13 4.02 3.14
C ALA A 45 2.67 3.91 1.72
N ALA A 46 3.16 2.74 1.36
CA ALA A 46 3.67 2.51 0.00
C ALA A 46 2.55 2.63 -1.03
N ALA A 47 1.40 2.01 -0.76
CA ALA A 47 0.27 2.05 -1.68
C ALA A 47 -0.23 3.47 -1.87
N VAL A 48 -0.29 4.25 -0.79
CA VAL A 48 -0.69 5.66 -0.85
C VAL A 48 0.28 6.45 -1.73
N LYS A 49 1.57 6.24 -1.53
CA LYS A 49 2.57 6.98 -2.31
C LYS A 49 2.52 6.59 -3.79
N TRP A 50 2.36 5.31 -4.08
CA TRP A 50 2.25 4.87 -5.46
C TRP A 50 1.01 5.41 -6.15
N LEU A 51 -0.10 5.52 -5.42
CA LEU A 51 -1.30 6.17 -5.94
C LEU A 51 -1.02 7.65 -6.21
N GLU A 52 -0.39 8.31 -5.25
CA GLU A 52 -0.07 9.73 -5.36
C GLU A 52 0.81 10.00 -6.57
N LEU A 53 1.73 9.09 -6.87
CA LEU A 53 2.62 9.20 -8.03
C LEU A 53 1.95 8.78 -9.34
N GLY A 54 0.72 8.31 -9.28
CA GLY A 54 0.01 7.88 -10.47
C GLY A 54 0.42 6.52 -11.00
N LEU A 55 1.08 5.73 -10.18
CA LEU A 55 1.58 4.42 -10.59
C LEU A 55 0.54 3.32 -10.50
N VAL A 56 -0.47 3.49 -9.67
CA VAL A 56 -1.52 2.50 -9.48
C VAL A 56 -2.87 3.20 -9.35
N SER A 57 -3.95 2.47 -9.62
CA SER A 57 -5.31 2.94 -9.39
C SER A 57 -5.68 2.84 -7.92
N GLN A 58 -6.79 3.48 -7.52
CA GLN A 58 -7.29 3.34 -6.16
C GLN A 58 -7.54 1.89 -5.78
N SER A 59 -8.17 1.14 -6.69
CA SER A 59 -8.47 -0.27 -6.43
C SER A 59 -7.21 -1.08 -6.25
N LYS A 60 -6.22 -0.86 -7.10
CA LYS A 60 -4.95 -1.57 -7.00
C LYS A 60 -4.20 -1.17 -5.74
N ALA A 61 -4.23 0.10 -5.38
CA ALA A 61 -3.58 0.58 -4.16
C ALA A 61 -4.21 -0.07 -2.92
N ALA A 62 -5.54 -0.14 -2.87
CA ALA A 62 -6.22 -0.79 -1.75
C ALA A 62 -5.83 -2.27 -1.66
N GLU A 63 -5.73 -2.94 -2.80
CA GLU A 63 -5.31 -4.33 -2.88
C GLU A 63 -3.89 -4.50 -2.35
N LEU A 64 -2.97 -3.61 -2.76
CA LEU A 64 -1.58 -3.64 -2.30
C LEU A 64 -1.49 -3.37 -0.81
N ALA A 65 -2.32 -2.49 -0.29
CA ALA A 65 -2.38 -2.20 1.14
C ALA A 65 -3.03 -3.32 1.93
N GLY A 66 -3.76 -4.21 1.27
CA GLY A 66 -4.45 -5.30 1.93
C GLY A 66 -5.70 -4.88 2.68
N VAL A 67 -6.36 -3.81 2.22
CA VAL A 67 -7.56 -3.28 2.86
C VAL A 67 -8.66 -3.10 1.81
N SER A 68 -9.88 -2.87 2.29
CA SER A 68 -10.98 -2.55 1.39
C SER A 68 -10.79 -1.17 0.78
N ARG A 69 -11.47 -0.92 -0.33
CA ARG A 69 -11.40 0.38 -0.97
C ARG A 69 -11.87 1.49 -0.04
N GLU A 70 -12.94 1.23 0.71
CA GLU A 70 -13.47 2.20 1.67
C GLU A 70 -12.46 2.53 2.75
N SER A 71 -11.83 1.50 3.31
CA SER A 71 -10.79 1.69 4.32
C SER A 71 -9.60 2.44 3.76
N PHE A 72 -9.26 2.15 2.51
CA PHE A 72 -8.15 2.83 1.85
C PHE A 72 -8.45 4.31 1.66
N ILE A 73 -9.67 4.65 1.23
CA ILE A 73 -10.06 6.05 1.05
C ILE A 73 -10.04 6.79 2.38
N GLN A 74 -10.48 6.15 3.47
CA GLN A 74 -10.39 6.73 4.79
C GLN A 74 -8.95 7.01 5.19
N ALA A 75 -8.05 6.08 4.84
CA ALA A 75 -6.63 6.26 5.12
C ALA A 75 -6.05 7.44 4.33
N LEU A 76 -6.47 7.62 3.10
CA LEU A 76 -6.04 8.76 2.28
C LEU A 76 -6.43 10.07 2.96
N THR A 77 -7.68 10.16 3.44
CA THR A 77 -8.16 11.33 4.16
C THR A 77 -7.30 11.60 5.39
N ARG A 78 -7.03 10.55 6.17
CA ARG A 78 -6.22 10.67 7.37
C ARG A 78 -4.80 11.15 7.04
N LEU A 79 -4.24 10.69 5.93
CA LEU A 79 -2.90 11.05 5.50
C LEU A 79 -2.87 12.32 4.65
N ARG A 80 -4.03 12.94 4.46
CA ARG A 80 -4.17 14.18 3.69
C ARG A 80 -3.72 14.04 2.24
N VAL A 81 -4.08 12.92 1.64
CA VAL A 81 -3.80 12.66 0.23
C VAL A 81 -5.13 12.63 -0.50
N SER A 82 -5.21 13.30 -1.65
CA SER A 82 -6.43 13.29 -2.43
C SER A 82 -6.70 11.90 -3.00
N PRO A 83 -7.94 11.39 -2.88
CA PRO A 83 -8.28 10.11 -3.51
C PRO A 83 -8.36 10.22 -5.04
N PHE A 84 -8.39 11.42 -5.56
CA PHE A 84 -8.50 11.68 -7.00
C PHE A 84 -7.17 12.18 -7.52
N GLN A 85 -6.32 11.27 -8.00
CA GLN A 85 -5.03 11.63 -8.54
C GLN A 85 -5.11 11.79 -10.04
N GLU A 86 -4.50 12.83 -10.55
CA GLU A 86 -4.46 13.11 -11.97
C GLU A 86 -3.17 12.52 -12.56
N THR A 87 -3.19 12.28 -13.87
CA THR A 87 -1.98 11.88 -14.56
C THR A 87 -1.00 13.06 -14.54
N PRO A 88 0.29 12.81 -14.75
CA PRO A 88 1.27 13.90 -14.83
C PRO A 88 0.88 14.96 -15.84
N GLU A 89 0.30 14.56 -16.97
CA GLU A 89 -0.16 15.50 -17.98
C GLU A 89 -1.31 16.36 -17.47
N GLU A 90 -2.26 15.75 -16.82
CA GLU A 90 -3.39 16.45 -16.23
C GLU A 90 -2.94 17.42 -15.15
N LEU A 91 -1.98 17.00 -14.33
CA LEU A 91 -1.41 17.88 -13.31
C LEU A 91 -0.74 19.09 -13.94
N SER A 92 0.00 18.85 -15.01
CA SER A 92 0.68 19.92 -15.74
C SER A 92 -0.32 20.94 -16.26
N GLU A 93 -1.41 20.47 -16.85
CA GLU A 93 -2.47 21.34 -17.36
C GLU A 93 -3.12 22.11 -16.22
N ALA A 94 -3.39 21.44 -15.10
CA ALA A 94 -4.01 22.09 -13.95
C ALA A 94 -3.13 23.21 -13.42
N VAL A 95 -1.82 22.98 -13.34
CA VAL A 95 -0.87 24.00 -12.90
C VAL A 95 -0.85 25.17 -13.87
N ASN A 96 -0.87 24.88 -15.16
CA ASN A 96 -0.82 25.93 -16.18
C ASN A 96 -2.09 26.77 -16.20
N ARG A 97 -3.22 26.17 -15.82
CA ARG A 97 -4.49 26.89 -15.76
C ARG A 97 -4.63 27.72 -14.50
N GLY A 98 -3.90 27.29 -13.46
CA GLY A 98 -3.94 27.97 -12.18
C GLY A 98 -3.13 29.21 -12.19
#